data_83a66f26668c0c4414a3c0117b6959b1
#
_entry.id   83a66f26668c0c4414a3c0117b6959b1
#
_cell.length_a   1.000
_cell.length_b   1.000
_cell.length_c   1.000
_cell.angle_alpha   90.00
_cell.angle_beta   90.00
_cell.angle_gamma   90.00
#
_symmetry.space_group_name_H-M   'P 1'
#
loop_
_entity.id
_entity.type
_entity.pdbx_description
1 polymer ?
#
loop_
_entity_poly.entity_id
_entity_poly.type
_entity_poly.pdbx_seq_one_letter_code
_entity_poly.pdbx_strand_id
1 'polypeptide(L)'
;IGVSYKGYTIYFRPDSLEATDVAIPEGMAFETENERKMSTNALGEAIYPNLYSGVDVKYSLVGQTLKEYYEFSDPDYVPGEVSTTLYAPGLTPVLHDDGRIELQDDSGETIFVIPQPYMFDSRGMVEFNVAVTVRTLSTGEIRIVYTLDKEWIFDEERAWPLTLDPTITVQVTNQSVEDTAAYSGRPNEPNIYWQNFMLMGYVGTYLKTRSYIRIKSLPELKSTDVILDSSLRMYVEGYAGSSGMEAGAYAVTGDSYLDYTGINWNNRPNYDSKVLDYQNIYGTYGFHYWNITKAVRA
;
A
#
# COMPACT_ATOMS: atom_id res chain seq x y z
N ILE A 1 10.16 12.69 8.35
CA ILE A 1 9.78 12.62 6.94
C ILE A 1 8.39 13.21 6.78
N GLY A 2 8.14 13.96 5.69
CA GLY A 2 6.88 14.67 5.51
C GLY A 2 6.25 14.42 4.14
N VAL A 3 4.91 14.54 4.08
CA VAL A 3 4.10 14.45 2.86
C VAL A 3 3.17 15.65 2.80
N SER A 4 3.06 16.26 1.62
CA SER A 4 2.18 17.40 1.37
C SER A 4 1.12 17.06 0.32
N TYR A 5 -0.13 17.45 0.60
CA TYR A 5 -1.25 17.31 -0.32
C TYR A 5 -2.32 18.37 -0.04
N LYS A 6 -2.91 18.97 -1.07
CA LYS A 6 -3.97 20.01 -0.96
C LYS A 6 -3.66 21.14 0.03
N GLY A 7 -2.39 21.53 0.15
CA GLY A 7 -1.97 22.59 1.08
C GLY A 7 -1.74 22.12 2.53
N TYR A 8 -2.04 20.88 2.86
CA TYR A 8 -1.71 20.27 4.14
C TYR A 8 -0.38 19.55 4.07
N THR A 9 0.39 19.58 5.14
CA THR A 9 1.64 18.83 5.28
C THR A 9 1.61 18.07 6.58
N ILE A 10 1.91 16.77 6.50
CA ILE A 10 2.05 15.92 7.66
C ILE A 10 3.49 15.44 7.76
N TYR A 11 3.99 15.34 9.00
CA TYR A 11 5.32 14.84 9.29
C TYR A 11 5.24 13.61 10.21
N PHE A 12 6.09 12.64 9.92
CA PHE A 12 6.20 11.38 10.67
C PHE A 12 7.41 11.42 11.56
N ARG A 13 7.21 11.02 12.78
CA ARG A 13 8.26 10.78 13.77
C ARG A 13 7.98 9.45 14.46
N PRO A 14 8.73 8.39 14.16
CA PRO A 14 8.61 7.14 14.92
C PRO A 14 8.99 7.42 16.37
N ASP A 15 8.19 6.91 17.30
CA ASP A 15 8.47 7.06 18.71
C ASP A 15 9.49 5.99 19.12
N SER A 16 10.64 6.38 19.66
CA SER A 16 11.62 5.47 20.22
C SER A 16 11.42 5.34 21.73
N LEU A 17 11.58 4.16 22.27
CA LEU A 17 11.54 3.92 23.71
C LEU A 17 12.65 4.68 24.47
N GLU A 18 13.72 5.11 23.77
CA GLU A 18 14.86 5.82 24.33
C GLU A 18 14.95 7.29 23.92
N ALA A 19 14.05 7.80 23.06
CA ALA A 19 14.08 9.18 22.60
C ALA A 19 13.41 10.09 23.61
N THR A 20 14.14 10.51 24.61
CA THR A 20 13.90 11.76 25.32
C THR A 20 14.41 12.90 24.44
N ASP A 21 13.51 13.83 24.08
CA ASP A 21 13.79 15.10 23.44
C ASP A 21 14.20 15.10 21.96
N VAL A 22 13.25 14.80 21.08
CA VAL A 22 13.33 15.31 19.70
C VAL A 22 12.36 16.47 19.57
N ALA A 23 12.87 17.69 19.74
CA ALA A 23 12.15 18.90 19.35
C ALA A 23 12.01 18.92 17.83
N ILE A 24 10.79 19.17 17.32
CA ILE A 24 10.59 19.51 15.90
C ILE A 24 11.17 20.92 15.71
N PRO A 25 12.22 21.11 14.89
CA PRO A 25 12.73 22.46 14.67
C PRO A 25 11.75 23.27 13.84
N GLU A 26 11.46 24.50 14.25
CA GLU A 26 10.92 25.52 13.36
C GLU A 26 11.94 25.79 12.25
N GLY A 27 11.60 25.40 11.01
CA GLY A 27 12.44 25.58 9.83
C GLY A 27 13.47 24.47 9.67
N MET A 28 13.18 23.56 8.75
CA MET A 28 13.97 22.38 8.40
C MET A 28 15.49 22.61 8.40
N ALA A 29 16.14 22.25 9.48
CA ALA A 29 17.54 21.91 9.52
C ALA A 29 17.67 20.74 10.48
N PHE A 30 17.73 19.55 9.95
CA PHE A 30 18.00 18.34 10.71
C PHE A 30 19.51 18.27 11.05
N GLU A 31 19.91 18.85 12.16
CA GLU A 31 21.24 18.61 12.76
C GLU A 31 21.06 17.94 14.13
N THR A 32 20.44 16.80 14.18
CA THR A 32 20.32 16.00 15.40
C THR A 32 21.13 14.71 15.29
N GLU A 33 21.45 14.11 16.42
CA GLU A 33 22.20 12.84 16.48
C GLU A 33 21.52 11.71 15.70
N ASN A 34 20.21 11.81 15.45
CA ASN A 34 19.43 10.87 14.65
C ASN A 34 19.70 10.97 13.14
N GLU A 35 20.12 12.14 12.61
CA GLU A 35 20.55 12.25 11.20
C GLU A 35 21.79 11.39 10.91
N ARG A 36 22.62 11.19 11.89
CA ARG A 36 23.81 10.33 11.77
C ARG A 36 23.45 8.85 11.69
N LYS A 37 22.23 8.48 12.09
CA LYS A 37 21.74 7.09 12.03
C LYS A 37 20.92 6.81 10.78
N MET A 38 20.41 7.83 10.09
CA MET A 38 19.66 7.65 8.85
C MET A 38 20.63 7.32 7.71
N SER A 39 20.31 6.30 6.95
CA SER A 39 20.99 5.99 5.69
C SER A 39 19.97 5.95 4.55
N THR A 40 20.43 6.23 3.33
CA THR A 40 19.63 6.03 2.12
C THR A 40 20.29 4.94 1.29
N ASN A 41 19.48 3.98 0.82
CA ASN A 41 19.95 2.97 -0.11
C ASN A 41 19.80 3.44 -1.57
N ALA A 42 20.28 2.63 -2.52
CA ALA A 42 20.20 2.93 -3.94
C ALA A 42 18.76 2.97 -4.48
N LEU A 43 17.76 2.52 -3.71
CA LEU A 43 16.34 2.54 -4.04
C LEU A 43 15.63 3.80 -3.55
N GLY A 44 16.33 4.69 -2.84
CA GLY A 44 15.75 5.92 -2.29
C GLY A 44 14.96 5.72 -1.00
N GLU A 45 15.21 4.63 -0.28
CA GLU A 45 14.64 4.40 1.06
C GLU A 45 15.47 5.11 2.11
N ALA A 46 14.79 5.76 3.05
CA ALA A 46 15.40 6.28 4.28
C ALA A 46 15.28 5.21 5.38
N ILE A 47 16.40 4.81 5.96
CA ILE A 47 16.47 3.73 6.95
C ILE A 47 16.99 4.29 8.27
N TYR A 48 16.28 4.03 9.35
CA TYR A 48 16.69 4.26 10.73
C TYR A 48 16.99 2.91 11.39
N PRO A 49 18.25 2.44 11.32
CA PRO A 49 18.59 1.14 11.85
C PRO A 49 18.57 1.14 13.38
N ASN A 50 18.05 0.07 13.96
CA ASN A 50 17.95 -0.09 15.42
C ASN A 50 17.28 1.09 16.14
N LEU A 51 16.27 1.70 15.55
CA LEU A 51 15.54 2.78 16.20
C LEU A 51 14.89 2.31 17.50
N TYR A 52 14.40 1.06 17.50
CA TYR A 52 14.14 0.25 18.69
C TYR A 52 15.14 -0.92 18.69
N SER A 53 15.44 -1.48 19.86
CA SER A 53 16.32 -2.66 19.92
C SER A 53 15.80 -3.76 19.00
N GLY A 54 16.58 -4.14 17.99
CA GLY A 54 16.22 -5.18 17.02
C GLY A 54 15.16 -4.77 16.00
N VAL A 55 14.81 -3.47 15.89
CA VAL A 55 13.79 -2.98 14.94
C VAL A 55 14.35 -1.84 14.09
N ASP A 56 14.36 -2.04 12.80
CA ASP A 56 14.65 -1.00 11.81
C ASP A 56 13.37 -0.31 11.37
N VAL A 57 13.40 1.03 11.28
CA VAL A 57 12.30 1.79 10.68
C VAL A 57 12.73 2.30 9.32
N LYS A 58 11.92 1.98 8.30
CA LYS A 58 12.21 2.30 6.91
C LYS A 58 11.10 3.16 6.33
N TYR A 59 11.47 4.14 5.54
CA TYR A 59 10.56 4.96 4.76
C TYR A 59 10.89 4.87 3.29
N SER A 60 9.89 4.64 2.46
CA SER A 60 10.02 4.71 1.02
C SER A 60 8.85 5.48 0.39
N LEU A 61 9.14 6.20 -0.70
CA LEU A 61 8.10 6.84 -1.50
C LEU A 61 7.80 5.95 -2.70
N VAL A 62 6.56 5.48 -2.77
CA VAL A 62 6.07 4.70 -3.90
C VAL A 62 4.86 5.42 -4.50
N GLY A 63 5.06 6.11 -5.61
CA GLY A 63 4.03 6.97 -6.20
C GLY A 63 3.64 8.11 -5.27
N GLN A 64 2.37 8.20 -4.90
CA GLN A 64 1.84 9.16 -3.92
C GLN A 64 1.73 8.58 -2.50
N THR A 65 2.36 7.46 -2.26
CA THR A 65 2.30 6.75 -1.00
C THR A 65 3.63 6.88 -0.29
N LEU A 66 3.63 7.41 0.92
CA LEU A 66 4.75 7.27 1.85
C LEU A 66 4.54 5.97 2.61
N LYS A 67 5.46 5.05 2.45
CA LYS A 67 5.50 3.79 3.19
C LYS A 67 6.39 3.94 4.40
N GLU A 68 5.87 3.59 5.56
CA GLU A 68 6.61 3.39 6.80
C GLU A 68 6.64 1.89 7.08
N TYR A 69 7.79 1.34 7.36
CA TYR A 69 7.96 -0.07 7.70
C TYR A 69 8.70 -0.21 9.01
N TYR A 70 8.21 -1.08 9.87
CA TYR A 70 8.93 -1.57 11.04
C TYR A 70 9.39 -2.99 10.73
N GLU A 71 10.68 -3.19 10.54
CA GLU A 71 11.27 -4.50 10.28
C GLU A 71 11.86 -5.07 11.57
N PHE A 72 11.34 -6.21 11.98
CA PHE A 72 11.76 -6.95 13.16
C PHE A 72 12.69 -8.08 12.72
N SER A 73 13.94 -8.01 13.10
CA SER A 73 14.97 -8.96 12.64
C SER A 73 15.10 -10.19 13.54
N ASP A 74 14.69 -10.09 14.81
CA ASP A 74 14.91 -11.10 15.81
C ASP A 74 13.68 -11.25 16.74
N PRO A 75 13.18 -12.49 16.96
CA PRO A 75 12.05 -12.74 17.85
C PRO A 75 12.27 -12.27 19.29
N ASP A 76 13.51 -12.25 19.77
CA ASP A 76 13.82 -11.85 21.15
C ASP A 76 13.63 -10.34 21.38
N TYR A 77 13.52 -9.55 20.33
CA TYR A 77 13.43 -8.09 20.40
C TYR A 77 12.12 -7.51 19.83
N VAL A 78 11.06 -8.30 19.68
CA VAL A 78 9.78 -7.78 19.21
C VAL A 78 9.04 -7.09 20.36
N PRO A 79 8.81 -5.77 20.27
CA PRO A 79 8.00 -5.07 21.26
C PRO A 79 6.53 -5.53 21.17
N GLY A 80 5.77 -5.38 22.22
CA GLY A 80 4.32 -5.63 22.17
C GLY A 80 3.57 -4.58 21.37
N GLU A 81 4.15 -3.39 21.26
CA GLU A 81 3.59 -2.23 20.58
C GLU A 81 4.70 -1.42 19.91
N VAL A 82 4.38 -0.81 18.79
CA VAL A 82 5.18 0.26 18.18
C VAL A 82 4.31 1.48 17.99
N SER A 83 4.91 2.67 17.96
CA SER A 83 4.14 3.89 17.80
C SER A 83 4.85 4.92 16.93
N THR A 84 4.04 5.74 16.27
CA THR A 84 4.50 6.90 15.51
C THR A 84 3.71 8.13 15.94
N THR A 85 4.38 9.27 15.99
CA THR A 85 3.73 10.56 16.18
C THR A 85 3.68 11.30 14.86
N LEU A 86 2.48 11.71 14.47
CA LEU A 86 2.24 12.58 13.32
C LEU A 86 2.14 14.02 13.80
N TYR A 87 2.83 14.93 13.14
CA TYR A 87 2.50 16.34 13.19
C TYR A 87 1.65 16.68 11.96
N ALA A 88 0.36 16.94 12.18
CA ALA A 88 -0.67 17.11 11.15
C ALA A 88 -1.56 18.33 11.46
N PRO A 89 -1.02 19.56 11.41
CA PRO A 89 -1.76 20.75 11.79
C PRO A 89 -2.97 20.96 10.87
N GLY A 90 -4.12 21.27 11.49
CA GLY A 90 -5.38 21.49 10.76
C GLY A 90 -6.09 20.20 10.32
N LEU A 91 -5.65 19.03 10.82
CA LEU A 91 -6.27 17.74 10.52
C LEU A 91 -6.71 17.04 11.81
N THR A 92 -7.85 16.37 11.73
CA THR A 92 -8.44 15.59 12.81
C THR A 92 -8.44 14.11 12.42
N PRO A 93 -7.93 13.21 13.29
CA PRO A 93 -7.94 11.78 12.99
C PRO A 93 -9.31 11.16 13.27
N VAL A 94 -9.79 10.31 12.36
CA VAL A 94 -10.96 9.47 12.51
C VAL A 94 -10.54 8.02 12.36
N LEU A 95 -10.58 7.26 13.45
CA LEU A 95 -10.27 5.83 13.47
C LEU A 95 -11.54 5.04 13.14
N HIS A 96 -11.45 4.11 12.21
CA HIS A 96 -12.50 3.18 11.80
C HIS A 96 -12.34 1.81 12.46
N ASP A 97 -13.42 1.02 12.49
CA ASP A 97 -13.44 -0.31 13.12
C ASP A 97 -12.47 -1.31 12.48
N ASP A 98 -12.10 -1.11 11.22
CA ASP A 98 -11.10 -1.90 10.49
C ASP A 98 -9.64 -1.48 10.78
N GLY A 99 -9.42 -0.51 11.66
CA GLY A 99 -8.09 0.02 11.97
C GLY A 99 -7.58 1.08 11.00
N ARG A 100 -8.33 1.42 9.95
CA ARG A 100 -8.03 2.53 9.03
C ARG A 100 -8.22 3.87 9.73
N ILE A 101 -7.33 4.82 9.46
CA ILE A 101 -7.41 6.18 9.99
C ILE A 101 -7.58 7.16 8.83
N GLU A 102 -8.55 8.04 8.91
CA GLU A 102 -8.69 9.18 8.03
C GLU A 102 -8.24 10.45 8.75
N LEU A 103 -7.43 11.26 8.09
CA LEU A 103 -7.09 12.61 8.54
C LEU A 103 -7.96 13.59 7.78
N GLN A 104 -8.93 14.20 8.48
CA GLN A 104 -9.93 15.07 7.92
C GLN A 104 -9.65 16.54 8.28
N ASP A 105 -9.96 17.44 7.36
CA ASP A 105 -9.93 18.88 7.61
C ASP A 105 -11.17 19.36 8.39
N ASP A 106 -11.22 20.67 8.68
CA ASP A 106 -12.34 21.29 9.41
C ASP A 106 -13.70 21.19 8.67
N SER A 107 -13.69 20.92 7.37
CA SER A 107 -14.91 20.69 6.58
C SER A 107 -15.39 19.23 6.63
N GLY A 108 -14.58 18.33 7.17
CA GLY A 108 -14.80 16.89 7.16
C GLY A 108 -14.31 16.22 5.87
N GLU A 109 -13.58 16.95 5.01
CA GLU A 109 -12.95 16.34 3.85
C GLU A 109 -11.74 15.48 4.28
N THR A 110 -11.69 14.24 3.82
CA THR A 110 -10.54 13.37 4.05
C THR A 110 -9.38 13.79 3.17
N ILE A 111 -8.28 14.20 3.78
CA ILE A 111 -7.05 14.66 3.11
C ILE A 111 -6.05 13.52 2.95
N PHE A 112 -5.82 12.76 4.03
CA PHE A 112 -4.94 11.60 4.03
C PHE A 112 -5.65 10.38 4.60
N VAL A 113 -5.22 9.20 4.16
CA VAL A 113 -5.68 7.91 4.69
C VAL A 113 -4.48 7.07 5.09
N ILE A 114 -4.52 6.55 6.30
CA ILE A 114 -3.66 5.47 6.75
C ILE A 114 -4.54 4.21 6.69
N PRO A 115 -4.31 3.32 5.70
CA PRO A 115 -5.07 2.08 5.58
C PRO A 115 -4.91 1.18 6.80
N GLN A 116 -5.74 0.16 6.91
CA GLN A 116 -5.56 -0.89 7.90
C GLN A 116 -4.11 -1.39 7.86
N PRO A 117 -3.38 -1.33 8.99
CA PRO A 117 -2.03 -1.87 9.06
C PRO A 117 -2.08 -3.40 8.97
N TYR A 118 -0.99 -3.97 8.51
CA TYR A 118 -0.83 -5.42 8.45
C TYR A 118 0.62 -5.79 8.69
N MET A 119 0.83 -7.03 9.13
CA MET A 119 2.16 -7.62 9.23
C MET A 119 2.36 -8.65 8.14
N PHE A 120 3.61 -8.88 7.76
CA PHE A 120 3.97 -9.99 6.89
C PHE A 120 5.33 -10.57 7.25
N ASP A 121 5.50 -11.85 6.99
CA ASP A 121 6.78 -12.54 7.16
C ASP A 121 7.61 -12.51 5.87
N SER A 122 8.87 -12.94 5.92
CA SER A 122 9.77 -12.94 4.76
C SER A 122 9.34 -13.89 3.62
N ARG A 123 8.36 -14.77 3.84
CA ARG A 123 7.72 -15.62 2.83
C ARG A 123 6.44 -15.01 2.28
N GLY A 124 6.02 -13.84 2.79
CA GLY A 124 4.82 -13.14 2.36
C GLY A 124 3.52 -13.63 3.02
N MET A 125 3.59 -14.38 4.13
CA MET A 125 2.42 -14.67 4.95
C MET A 125 1.96 -13.40 5.66
N VAL A 126 0.68 -13.07 5.55
CA VAL A 126 0.12 -11.79 6.01
C VAL A 126 -0.78 -11.97 7.21
N GLU A 127 -0.73 -11.02 8.15
CA GLU A 127 -1.61 -10.89 9.31
C GLU A 127 -2.22 -9.50 9.37
N PHE A 128 -3.54 -9.42 9.48
CA PHE A 128 -4.28 -8.16 9.58
C PHE A 128 -4.75 -7.84 11.00
N ASN A 129 -4.54 -8.73 11.96
CA ASN A 129 -4.93 -8.52 13.35
C ASN A 129 -3.91 -7.63 14.08
N VAL A 130 -3.79 -6.40 13.59
CA VAL A 130 -3.00 -5.33 14.23
C VAL A 130 -3.97 -4.34 14.83
N ALA A 131 -4.03 -4.27 16.17
CA ALA A 131 -4.90 -3.32 16.83
C ALA A 131 -4.31 -1.91 16.76
N VAL A 132 -5.15 -0.92 16.48
CA VAL A 132 -4.76 0.48 16.33
C VAL A 132 -5.42 1.33 17.39
N THR A 133 -4.65 2.20 18.04
CA THR A 133 -5.19 3.28 18.87
C THR A 133 -4.64 4.63 18.43
N VAL A 134 -5.50 5.66 18.49
CA VAL A 134 -5.15 7.01 18.07
C VAL A 134 -5.42 7.98 19.22
N ARG A 135 -4.47 8.87 19.48
CA ARG A 135 -4.61 9.92 20.50
C ARG A 135 -4.09 11.25 19.96
N THR A 136 -4.90 12.30 20.10
CA THR A 136 -4.43 13.67 19.91
C THR A 136 -3.67 14.09 21.15
N LEU A 137 -2.40 14.46 21.02
CA LEU A 137 -1.53 14.86 22.12
C LEU A 137 -1.59 16.37 22.38
N SER A 138 -1.54 17.15 21.29
CA SER A 138 -1.60 18.62 21.31
C SER A 138 -2.20 19.09 19.98
N THR A 139 -2.33 20.40 19.79
CA THR A 139 -2.80 20.94 18.52
C THR A 139 -1.87 20.52 17.38
N GLY A 140 -2.37 19.66 16.52
CA GLY A 140 -1.65 19.13 15.36
C GLY A 140 -0.75 17.93 15.63
N GLU A 141 -0.63 17.44 16.87
CA GLU A 141 0.11 16.22 17.16
C GLU A 141 -0.82 15.04 17.44
N ILE A 142 -0.64 13.96 16.68
CA ILE A 142 -1.46 12.74 16.71
C ILE A 142 -0.52 11.56 16.95
N ARG A 143 -0.72 10.83 18.03
CA ARG A 143 0.02 9.58 18.29
C ARG A 143 -0.81 8.40 17.83
N ILE A 144 -0.20 7.52 17.05
CA ILE A 144 -0.76 6.25 16.59
C ILE A 144 0.06 5.14 17.24
N VAL A 145 -0.63 4.19 17.85
CA VAL A 145 -0.01 2.99 18.47
C VAL A 145 -0.55 1.77 17.77
N TYR A 146 0.34 0.89 17.35
CA TYR A 146 0.07 -0.40 16.74
C TYR A 146 0.41 -1.50 17.76
N THR A 147 -0.59 -2.24 18.20
CA THR A 147 -0.42 -3.40 19.08
C THR A 147 -0.33 -4.66 18.22
N LEU A 148 0.75 -5.39 18.35
CA LEU A 148 1.09 -6.50 17.48
C LEU A 148 0.49 -7.82 17.97
N ASP A 149 0.06 -8.68 17.05
CA ASP A 149 -0.42 -10.02 17.38
C ASP A 149 0.73 -10.95 17.74
N LYS A 150 0.90 -11.19 19.03
CA LYS A 150 1.97 -12.05 19.55
C LYS A 150 1.78 -13.52 19.21
N GLU A 151 0.55 -14.00 19.08
CA GLU A 151 0.30 -15.41 18.74
C GLU A 151 0.80 -15.67 17.31
N TRP A 152 0.51 -14.77 16.39
CA TRP A 152 1.01 -14.89 15.02
C TRP A 152 2.53 -14.70 14.93
N ILE A 153 3.11 -13.73 15.64
CA ILE A 153 4.54 -13.43 15.60
C ILE A 153 5.40 -14.61 16.05
N PHE A 154 5.00 -15.26 17.15
CA PHE A 154 5.77 -16.35 17.77
C PHE A 154 5.35 -17.74 17.31
N ASP A 155 4.53 -17.84 16.27
CA ASP A 155 4.22 -19.12 15.63
C ASP A 155 5.49 -19.71 14.99
N GLU A 156 5.72 -21.01 15.21
CA GLU A 156 6.91 -21.72 14.72
C GLU A 156 7.02 -21.74 13.18
N GLU A 157 5.93 -21.47 12.47
CA GLU A 157 5.92 -21.38 11.01
C GLU A 157 6.35 -20.01 10.48
N ARG A 158 6.62 -19.01 11.30
CA ARG A 158 7.01 -17.67 10.86
C ARG A 158 8.42 -17.63 10.32
N ALA A 159 8.59 -16.97 9.19
CA ALA A 159 9.89 -16.75 8.56
C ALA A 159 10.35 -15.29 8.81
N TRP A 160 11.43 -15.14 9.50
CA TRP A 160 12.03 -13.84 9.81
C TRP A 160 12.84 -13.29 8.63
N PRO A 161 12.98 -11.96 8.49
CA PRO A 161 12.37 -10.92 9.32
C PRO A 161 10.87 -10.78 9.13
N LEU A 162 10.20 -10.21 10.14
CA LEU A 162 8.81 -9.79 10.07
C LEU A 162 8.74 -8.29 9.76
N THR A 163 7.67 -7.85 9.11
CA THR A 163 7.46 -6.44 8.80
C THR A 163 6.04 -6.02 9.16
N LEU A 164 5.92 -4.87 9.86
CA LEU A 164 4.65 -4.15 10.00
C LEU A 164 4.62 -3.02 8.98
N ASP A 165 3.55 -2.91 8.20
CA ASP A 165 3.31 -1.87 7.18
C ASP A 165 2.11 -0.98 7.56
N PRO A 166 2.32 0.15 8.24
CA PRO A 166 1.31 1.17 8.45
C PRO A 166 1.34 2.25 7.36
N THR A 167 1.37 1.84 6.12
CA THR A 167 1.46 2.70 4.91
C THR A 167 0.50 3.90 4.97
N ILE A 168 0.93 5.05 4.49
CA ILE A 168 0.08 6.22 4.31
C ILE A 168 -0.14 6.50 2.84
N THR A 169 -1.40 6.63 2.48
CA THR A 169 -1.78 7.00 1.12
C THR A 169 -2.44 8.37 1.08
N VAL A 170 -2.07 9.17 0.08
CA VAL A 170 -3.00 10.18 -0.41
C VAL A 170 -4.20 9.43 -0.97
N GLN A 171 -5.40 9.79 -0.54
CA GLN A 171 -6.58 9.01 -0.87
C GLN A 171 -6.75 8.85 -2.39
N VAL A 172 -6.55 7.63 -2.87
CA VAL A 172 -7.07 7.20 -4.16
C VAL A 172 -8.52 6.79 -3.89
N THR A 173 -9.46 7.68 -4.16
CA THR A 173 -10.89 7.38 -3.99
C THR A 173 -11.30 6.27 -4.98
N ASN A 174 -12.34 5.51 -4.67
CA ASN A 174 -12.98 4.55 -5.60
C ASN A 174 -13.36 5.18 -6.96
N GLN A 175 -13.35 6.51 -7.05
CA GLN A 175 -13.55 7.26 -8.29
C GLN A 175 -12.33 7.28 -9.21
N SER A 176 -11.15 6.93 -8.70
CA SER A 176 -9.89 6.96 -9.45
C SER A 176 -9.57 5.67 -10.19
N VAL A 177 -10.24 4.57 -9.82
CA VAL A 177 -10.02 3.25 -10.40
C VAL A 177 -11.35 2.69 -10.89
N GLU A 178 -11.33 2.15 -12.09
CA GLU A 178 -12.42 1.37 -12.65
C GLU A 178 -11.89 0.00 -13.02
N ASP A 179 -12.65 -1.02 -12.73
CA ASP A 179 -12.30 -2.39 -13.07
C ASP A 179 -13.49 -3.13 -13.70
N THR A 180 -13.18 -4.15 -14.46
CA THR A 180 -14.16 -5.08 -15.03
C THR A 180 -13.47 -6.36 -15.45
N ALA A 181 -14.28 -7.37 -15.82
CA ALA A 181 -13.77 -8.61 -16.39
C ALA A 181 -14.56 -9.03 -17.62
N ALA A 182 -13.91 -9.76 -18.51
CA ALA A 182 -14.51 -10.35 -19.70
C ALA A 182 -14.36 -11.86 -19.68
N TYR A 183 -15.43 -12.57 -20.06
CA TYR A 183 -15.54 -14.02 -19.93
C TYR A 183 -15.79 -14.68 -21.30
N SER A 184 -14.91 -15.59 -21.72
CA SER A 184 -15.08 -16.26 -23.01
C SER A 184 -16.29 -17.24 -23.04
N GLY A 185 -16.70 -17.72 -21.88
CA GLY A 185 -17.92 -18.54 -21.74
C GLY A 185 -19.23 -17.74 -21.78
N ARG A 186 -19.14 -16.39 -21.69
CA ARG A 186 -20.27 -15.44 -21.80
C ARG A 186 -19.89 -14.26 -22.67
N PRO A 187 -19.64 -14.48 -23.97
CA PRO A 187 -18.92 -13.52 -24.79
C PRO A 187 -19.63 -12.20 -25.06
N ASN A 188 -20.95 -12.14 -24.89
CA ASN A 188 -21.77 -10.94 -25.10
C ASN A 188 -22.24 -10.29 -23.80
N GLU A 189 -21.93 -10.87 -22.66
CA GLU A 189 -22.38 -10.36 -21.36
C GLU A 189 -21.29 -9.48 -20.76
N PRO A 190 -21.56 -8.18 -20.47
CA PRO A 190 -20.65 -7.36 -19.71
C PRO A 190 -20.67 -7.74 -18.22
N ASN A 191 -19.53 -7.51 -17.54
CA ASN A 191 -19.38 -7.86 -16.12
C ASN A 191 -19.87 -6.76 -15.19
N ILE A 192 -21.06 -6.19 -15.44
CA ILE A 192 -21.59 -5.09 -14.62
C ILE A 192 -22.20 -5.50 -13.29
N TYR A 193 -22.41 -6.79 -13.05
CA TYR A 193 -23.22 -7.25 -11.89
C TYR A 193 -22.46 -8.12 -10.90
N TRP A 194 -21.21 -8.42 -11.14
CA TRP A 194 -20.50 -9.40 -10.35
C TRP A 194 -19.38 -8.76 -9.53
N GLN A 195 -19.77 -7.84 -8.60
CA GLN A 195 -19.19 -7.97 -7.34
C GLN A 195 -17.91 -7.26 -6.99
N ASN A 196 -17.58 -7.38 -5.78
CA ASN A 196 -16.45 -6.90 -5.02
C ASN A 196 -15.10 -7.53 -5.42
N PHE A 197 -15.03 -8.39 -6.44
CA PHE A 197 -13.80 -9.04 -6.87
C PHE A 197 -13.72 -9.27 -8.39
N MET A 198 -12.52 -9.34 -8.91
CA MET A 198 -12.22 -9.70 -10.31
C MET A 198 -11.80 -11.16 -10.43
N LEU A 199 -12.17 -11.79 -11.54
CA LEU A 199 -11.75 -13.15 -11.86
C LEU A 199 -10.69 -13.14 -12.94
N MET A 200 -9.63 -13.93 -12.81
CA MET A 200 -8.63 -14.14 -13.85
C MET A 200 -8.27 -15.62 -14.02
N GLY A 201 -7.86 -15.99 -15.22
CA GLY A 201 -7.48 -17.36 -15.55
C GLY A 201 -8.60 -18.16 -16.20
N TYR A 202 -8.72 -19.45 -15.84
CA TYR A 202 -9.75 -20.35 -16.35
C TYR A 202 -10.68 -20.75 -15.22
N VAL A 203 -11.90 -20.23 -15.22
CA VAL A 203 -12.82 -20.31 -14.08
C VAL A 203 -14.15 -20.96 -14.49
N GLY A 204 -14.30 -22.23 -14.21
CA GLY A 204 -15.56 -22.98 -14.36
C GLY A 204 -16.30 -22.68 -15.66
N THR A 205 -17.58 -22.30 -15.58
CA THR A 205 -18.44 -21.97 -16.74
C THR A 205 -18.08 -20.65 -17.43
N TYR A 206 -17.29 -19.78 -16.78
CA TYR A 206 -16.79 -18.54 -17.38
C TYR A 206 -15.66 -18.77 -18.38
N LEU A 207 -15.03 -19.96 -18.33
CA LEU A 207 -13.89 -20.37 -19.15
C LEU A 207 -12.70 -19.39 -18.99
N LYS A 208 -12.14 -18.88 -20.08
CA LYS A 208 -11.06 -17.90 -20.03
C LYS A 208 -11.60 -16.57 -19.52
N THR A 209 -10.97 -16.02 -18.49
CA THR A 209 -11.31 -14.71 -17.91
C THR A 209 -10.13 -13.77 -18.00
N ARG A 210 -10.42 -12.49 -18.23
CA ARG A 210 -9.45 -11.39 -18.22
C ARG A 210 -10.02 -10.23 -17.46
N SER A 211 -9.25 -9.71 -16.53
CA SER A 211 -9.60 -8.49 -15.79
C SER A 211 -8.95 -7.27 -16.42
N TYR A 212 -9.66 -6.16 -16.39
CA TYR A 212 -9.24 -4.86 -16.92
C TYR A 212 -9.33 -3.84 -15.82
N ILE A 213 -8.29 -3.05 -15.67
CA ILE A 213 -8.18 -2.00 -14.66
C ILE A 213 -7.85 -0.71 -15.39
N ARG A 214 -8.59 0.35 -15.09
CA ARG A 214 -8.30 1.71 -15.56
C ARG A 214 -8.08 2.62 -14.38
N ILE A 215 -6.95 3.29 -14.36
CA ILE A 215 -6.65 4.35 -13.39
C ILE A 215 -7.04 5.67 -14.07
N LYS A 216 -8.08 6.34 -13.58
CA LYS A 216 -8.65 7.56 -14.18
C LYS A 216 -7.88 8.82 -13.85
N SER A 217 -7.32 8.88 -12.67
CA SER A 217 -6.52 10.01 -12.23
C SER A 217 -5.18 9.54 -11.71
N LEU A 218 -4.15 9.91 -12.44
CA LEU A 218 -2.77 9.83 -11.95
C LEU A 218 -2.40 11.20 -11.35
N PRO A 219 -1.39 11.24 -10.45
CA PRO A 219 -0.83 12.51 -9.99
C PRO A 219 -0.43 13.38 -11.17
N GLU A 220 -0.63 14.69 -11.05
CA GLU A 220 -0.02 15.63 -11.98
C GLU A 220 1.50 15.56 -11.83
N LEU A 221 2.15 15.05 -12.88
CA LEU A 221 3.60 14.99 -12.96
C LEU A 221 4.12 16.27 -13.64
N LYS A 222 5.13 16.88 -13.05
CA LYS A 222 5.88 17.95 -13.67
C LYS A 222 6.83 17.37 -14.72
N SER A 223 7.20 18.16 -15.72
CA SER A 223 8.18 17.74 -16.73
C SER A 223 9.58 17.40 -16.18
N THR A 224 9.84 17.77 -14.93
CA THR A 224 11.08 17.47 -14.21
C THR A 224 11.00 16.18 -13.39
N ASP A 225 9.82 15.62 -13.24
CA ASP A 225 9.61 14.44 -12.40
C ASP A 225 10.04 13.18 -13.15
N VAL A 226 10.66 12.28 -12.42
CA VAL A 226 11.11 10.99 -12.94
C VAL A 226 10.38 9.88 -12.20
N ILE A 227 9.61 9.08 -12.91
CA ILE A 227 8.98 7.89 -12.34
C ILE A 227 10.07 6.83 -12.19
N LEU A 228 10.47 6.53 -10.96
CA LEU A 228 11.48 5.52 -10.67
C LEU A 228 10.88 4.12 -10.69
N ASP A 229 9.74 3.94 -10.02
CA ASP A 229 8.99 2.70 -9.95
C ASP A 229 7.49 2.96 -9.93
N SER A 230 6.73 1.98 -10.44
CA SER A 230 5.27 1.96 -10.36
C SER A 230 4.80 0.51 -10.31
N SER A 231 4.00 0.18 -9.31
CA SER A 231 3.48 -1.17 -9.14
C SER A 231 1.96 -1.18 -9.02
N LEU A 232 1.33 -2.17 -9.63
CA LEU A 232 -0.05 -2.53 -9.40
C LEU A 232 -0.11 -3.56 -8.26
N ARG A 233 -0.75 -3.20 -7.15
CA ARG A 233 -0.95 -4.09 -6.01
C ARG A 233 -2.39 -4.59 -5.99
N MET A 234 -2.57 -5.90 -5.90
CA MET A 234 -3.87 -6.53 -5.81
C MET A 234 -3.88 -7.62 -4.73
N TYR A 235 -4.99 -7.73 -4.03
CA TYR A 235 -5.20 -8.79 -3.05
C TYR A 235 -5.89 -9.99 -3.69
N VAL A 236 -5.32 -11.17 -3.54
CA VAL A 236 -5.91 -12.43 -3.99
C VAL A 236 -6.71 -13.03 -2.83
N GLU A 237 -8.05 -13.00 -2.96
CA GLU A 237 -8.97 -13.55 -1.94
C GLU A 237 -9.22 -15.03 -2.09
N GLY A 238 -9.03 -15.57 -3.29
CA GLY A 238 -9.40 -16.94 -3.58
C GLY A 238 -8.63 -17.52 -4.74
N TYR A 239 -8.47 -18.81 -4.69
CA TYR A 239 -7.78 -19.60 -5.67
C TYR A 239 -8.53 -20.92 -5.90
N ALA A 240 -8.75 -21.27 -7.14
CA ALA A 240 -9.38 -22.52 -7.53
C ALA A 240 -8.43 -23.33 -8.41
N GLY A 241 -7.85 -24.38 -7.85
CA GLY A 241 -6.96 -25.27 -8.60
C GLY A 241 -5.90 -25.92 -7.71
N SER A 242 -5.24 -26.95 -8.23
CA SER A 242 -4.19 -27.69 -7.52
C SER A 242 -2.76 -27.29 -7.92
N SER A 243 -2.62 -26.46 -8.94
CA SER A 243 -1.32 -26.02 -9.43
C SER A 243 -1.37 -24.52 -9.68
N GLY A 244 -0.55 -23.73 -9.05
CA GLY A 244 -0.49 -22.29 -9.20
C GLY A 244 -0.79 -21.73 -10.61
N MET A 245 -0.99 -20.47 -10.70
CA MET A 245 -1.28 -19.75 -11.93
C MET A 245 -0.26 -18.63 -12.12
N GLU A 246 0.32 -18.52 -13.30
CA GLU A 246 1.07 -17.34 -13.69
C GLU A 246 0.11 -16.26 -14.18
N ALA A 247 0.07 -15.13 -13.48
CA ALA A 247 -0.76 -13.98 -13.80
C ALA A 247 0.10 -12.84 -14.37
N GLY A 248 -0.12 -12.49 -15.63
CA GLY A 248 0.62 -11.42 -16.31
C GLY A 248 -0.15 -10.12 -16.37
N ALA A 249 0.53 -8.99 -16.11
CA ALA A 249 0.04 -7.65 -16.38
C ALA A 249 0.45 -7.19 -17.78
N TYR A 250 -0.47 -6.60 -18.53
CA TYR A 250 -0.27 -6.14 -19.90
C TYR A 250 -0.84 -4.73 -20.07
N ALA A 251 -0.16 -3.90 -20.86
CA ALA A 251 -0.71 -2.60 -21.22
C ALA A 251 -1.85 -2.76 -22.23
N VAL A 252 -2.97 -2.10 -21.96
CA VAL A 252 -4.07 -1.96 -22.94
C VAL A 252 -3.63 -0.99 -24.02
N THR A 253 -3.90 -1.33 -25.30
CA THR A 253 -3.54 -0.52 -26.45
C THR A 253 -4.77 0.06 -27.14
N GLY A 254 -4.65 1.29 -27.67
CA GLY A 254 -5.67 1.99 -28.44
C GLY A 254 -6.32 3.14 -27.70
N ASP A 255 -6.87 4.11 -28.44
CA ASP A 255 -7.51 5.33 -27.95
C ASP A 255 -8.94 5.09 -27.39
N SER A 256 -9.29 3.85 -27.12
CA SER A 256 -10.63 3.57 -26.69
C SER A 256 -10.87 4.09 -25.28
N TYR A 257 -11.63 5.16 -25.19
CA TYR A 257 -12.41 5.46 -24.00
C TYR A 257 -13.31 4.24 -23.76
N LEU A 258 -12.82 3.34 -22.92
CA LEU A 258 -13.55 2.12 -22.61
C LEU A 258 -14.66 2.48 -21.64
N ASP A 259 -15.88 2.38 -22.10
CA ASP A 259 -17.01 2.21 -21.20
C ASP A 259 -16.81 0.84 -20.49
N TYR A 260 -16.19 0.88 -19.30
CA TYR A 260 -15.90 -0.33 -18.55
C TYR A 260 -17.18 -1.13 -18.22
N THR A 261 -18.35 -0.46 -18.19
CA THR A 261 -19.63 -1.11 -17.95
C THR A 261 -20.12 -1.94 -19.14
N GLY A 262 -19.64 -1.63 -20.35
CA GLY A 262 -20.02 -2.32 -21.58
C GLY A 262 -19.00 -3.36 -22.06
N ILE A 263 -17.85 -3.52 -21.39
CA ILE A 263 -16.83 -4.49 -21.82
C ILE A 263 -17.35 -5.92 -21.66
N ASN A 264 -17.22 -6.69 -22.74
CA ASN A 264 -17.46 -8.11 -22.80
C ASN A 264 -16.34 -8.81 -23.59
N TRP A 265 -16.40 -10.12 -23.75
CA TRP A 265 -15.33 -10.84 -24.44
C TRP A 265 -15.15 -10.47 -25.92
N ASN A 266 -16.23 -10.10 -26.61
CA ASN A 266 -16.18 -9.79 -28.05
C ASN A 266 -15.67 -8.37 -28.34
N ASN A 267 -15.96 -7.41 -27.45
CA ASN A 267 -15.56 -6.01 -27.60
C ASN A 267 -14.39 -5.59 -26.68
N ARG A 268 -13.79 -6.56 -25.96
CA ARG A 268 -12.70 -6.27 -25.04
C ARG A 268 -11.54 -5.54 -25.74
N PRO A 269 -10.84 -4.65 -25.02
CA PRO A 269 -9.72 -3.90 -25.59
C PRO A 269 -8.58 -4.82 -26.01
N ASN A 270 -7.84 -4.37 -27.02
CA ASN A 270 -6.55 -4.96 -27.37
C ASN A 270 -5.50 -4.61 -26.30
N TYR A 271 -4.43 -5.37 -26.29
CA TYR A 271 -3.32 -5.18 -25.37
C TYR A 271 -1.99 -5.44 -26.07
N ASP A 272 -0.91 -4.84 -25.52
CA ASP A 272 0.44 -5.16 -26.01
C ASP A 272 0.75 -6.63 -25.67
N SER A 273 1.25 -7.37 -26.62
CA SER A 273 1.66 -8.76 -26.41
C SER A 273 2.87 -8.91 -25.48
N LYS A 274 3.62 -7.81 -25.25
CA LYS A 274 4.72 -7.79 -24.29
C LYS A 274 4.17 -7.64 -22.89
N VAL A 275 4.41 -8.64 -22.07
CA VAL A 275 4.08 -8.59 -20.66
C VAL A 275 4.87 -7.47 -19.97
N LEU A 276 4.22 -6.79 -19.05
CA LEU A 276 4.89 -5.83 -18.15
C LEU A 276 5.58 -6.56 -17.03
N ASP A 277 4.87 -7.47 -16.37
CA ASP A 277 5.38 -8.31 -15.29
C ASP A 277 4.50 -9.54 -15.07
N TYR A 278 5.03 -10.57 -14.42
CA TYR A 278 4.35 -11.81 -14.03
C TYR A 278 4.38 -12.02 -12.54
N GLN A 279 3.27 -12.52 -11.98
CA GLN A 279 3.21 -13.03 -10.62
C GLN A 279 2.76 -14.48 -10.62
N ASN A 280 3.46 -15.31 -9.85
CA ASN A 280 3.03 -16.68 -9.60
C ASN A 280 2.05 -16.68 -8.43
N ILE A 281 0.80 -17.05 -8.70
CA ILE A 281 -0.25 -17.12 -7.69
C ILE A 281 -0.42 -18.59 -7.31
N TYR A 282 0.02 -18.94 -6.12
CA TYR A 282 -0.07 -20.27 -5.55
C TYR A 282 -1.00 -20.21 -4.34
N GLY A 283 -2.17 -20.79 -4.41
CA GLY A 283 -3.05 -21.23 -3.33
C GLY A 283 -3.13 -20.46 -2.03
N THR A 284 -2.49 -19.32 -1.93
CA THR A 284 -2.42 -18.46 -0.74
C THR A 284 -3.14 -17.16 -1.01
N TYR A 285 -3.89 -16.72 -0.01
CA TYR A 285 -4.44 -15.37 0.05
C TYR A 285 -3.30 -14.39 0.24
N GLY A 286 -3.41 -13.19 -0.30
CA GLY A 286 -2.41 -12.16 -0.03
C GLY A 286 -2.25 -11.13 -1.15
N PHE A 287 -1.37 -10.17 -0.88
CA PHE A 287 -1.03 -9.15 -1.84
C PHE A 287 0.00 -9.65 -2.86
N HIS A 288 -0.27 -9.36 -4.12
CA HIS A 288 0.64 -9.56 -5.23
C HIS A 288 0.92 -8.22 -5.91
N TYR A 289 2.14 -8.05 -6.42
CA TYR A 289 2.64 -6.80 -6.96
C TYR A 289 3.15 -7.02 -8.39
N TRP A 290 2.62 -6.29 -9.34
CA TRP A 290 3.12 -6.27 -10.72
C TRP A 290 3.83 -4.96 -11.00
N ASN A 291 5.07 -5.01 -11.46
CA ASN A 291 5.79 -3.83 -11.91
C ASN A 291 5.19 -3.31 -13.22
N ILE A 292 4.57 -2.15 -13.17
CA ILE A 292 3.93 -1.49 -14.32
C ILE A 292 4.65 -0.20 -14.73
N THR A 293 5.85 0.06 -14.22
CA THR A 293 6.63 1.28 -14.44
C THR A 293 6.74 1.65 -15.90
N LYS A 294 6.92 0.65 -16.77
CA LYS A 294 7.04 0.86 -18.21
C LYS A 294 5.75 1.40 -18.85
N ALA A 295 4.59 0.95 -18.38
CA ALA A 295 3.30 1.43 -18.88
C ALA A 295 2.99 2.85 -18.38
N VAL A 296 3.42 3.18 -17.16
CA VAL A 296 3.19 4.51 -16.57
C VAL A 296 4.14 5.58 -17.16
N ARG A 297 5.30 5.18 -17.66
CA ARG A 297 6.26 6.07 -18.33
C ARG A 297 5.93 6.32 -19.81
N ALA A 298 5.04 5.55 -20.41
CA ALA A 298 4.70 5.64 -21.85
C ALA A 298 3.69 6.76 -22.10
#